data_27fa4d09c0ba6eda0755e7a8ea3a81aa
#
_entry.id   27fa4d09c0ba6eda0755e7a8ea3a81aa
#
_cell.length_a   1.000
_cell.length_b   1.000
_cell.length_c   1.000
_cell.angle_alpha   90.00
_cell.angle_beta   90.00
_cell.angle_gamma   90.00
#
_symmetry.space_group_name_H-M   'P 1'
#
loop_
_entity.id
_entity.type
_entity.pdbx_description
1 polymer ?
#
loop_
_entity_poly.entity_id
_entity_poly.type
_entity_poly.pdbx_seq_one_letter_code
_entity_poly.pdbx_strand_id
1 'polypeptide(L)'
;AERRVAAQDEDFAYAVCRAVEKNGIARLPFGEKTKAFLARARFYETHTRAFRTVDDGSAVSVVGTYTIAKSSEENLIKTVREWLPPFLTGTTLRENAVYDALYYYLDGAKVDKNVPQTIVLANGKFCTLLYDTAAEGIIRPTIEIIVQKIFGCFETPRVMGVPVLFKLLSPARRPLQITDDLAGFWSGAWPEICKEMKGRYPKHNWDYRAAERE
;
A
#
# COMPACT_ATOMS: atom_id res chain seq x y z
N ALA A 1 -24.45 -21.18 31.32
CA ALA A 1 -23.67 -19.95 31.14
C ALA A 1 -23.09 -19.88 29.73
N GLU A 2 -22.42 -20.93 29.23
CA GLU A 2 -21.80 -20.96 27.85
C GLU A 2 -22.81 -20.76 26.73
N ARG A 3 -24.00 -21.39 26.83
CA ARG A 3 -25.06 -21.18 25.77
C ARG A 3 -25.60 -19.76 25.72
N ARG A 4 -25.63 -19.01 26.85
CA ARG A 4 -26.06 -17.61 26.86
C ARG A 4 -25.00 -16.68 26.28
N VAL A 5 -23.73 -16.96 26.50
CA VAL A 5 -22.62 -16.18 25.99
C VAL A 5 -22.57 -16.35 24.45
N ALA A 6 -22.67 -17.58 23.93
CA ALA A 6 -22.71 -17.83 22.50
C ALA A 6 -23.88 -17.14 21.77
N ALA A 7 -25.08 -17.16 22.36
CA ALA A 7 -26.24 -16.47 21.81
C ALA A 7 -26.06 -14.93 21.77
N GLN A 8 -25.41 -14.34 22.78
CA GLN A 8 -25.10 -12.91 22.80
C GLN A 8 -24.06 -12.53 21.73
N ASP A 9 -23.07 -13.38 21.48
CA ASP A 9 -22.06 -13.16 20.45
C ASP A 9 -22.69 -13.23 19.04
N GLU A 10 -23.60 -14.16 18.79
CA GLU A 10 -24.33 -14.27 17.53
C GLU A 10 -25.22 -13.04 17.28
N ASP A 11 -25.97 -12.59 18.28
CA ASP A 11 -26.82 -11.40 18.19
C ASP A 11 -25.99 -10.14 17.94
N PHE A 12 -24.83 -10.02 18.61
CA PHE A 12 -23.91 -8.90 18.40
C PHE A 12 -23.33 -8.92 16.98
N ALA A 13 -22.84 -10.07 16.52
CA ALA A 13 -22.28 -10.21 15.17
C ALA A 13 -23.32 -9.88 14.09
N TYR A 14 -24.56 -10.36 14.27
CA TYR A 14 -25.66 -10.04 13.38
C TYR A 14 -25.96 -8.53 13.33
N ALA A 15 -26.02 -7.87 14.49
CA ALA A 15 -26.26 -6.43 14.59
C ALA A 15 -25.15 -5.61 13.90
N VAL A 16 -23.88 -6.01 14.09
CA VAL A 16 -22.74 -5.36 13.44
C VAL A 16 -22.80 -5.51 11.93
N CYS A 17 -23.04 -6.73 11.42
CA CYS A 17 -23.16 -6.97 9.98
C CYS A 17 -24.30 -6.14 9.37
N ARG A 18 -25.47 -6.11 10.00
CA ARG A 18 -26.60 -5.27 9.55
C ARG A 18 -26.26 -3.78 9.53
N ALA A 19 -25.50 -3.30 10.52
CA ALA A 19 -25.05 -1.91 10.53
C ALA A 19 -24.12 -1.59 9.37
N VAL A 20 -23.20 -2.52 9.02
CA VAL A 20 -22.31 -2.38 7.87
C VAL A 20 -23.07 -2.43 6.55
N GLU A 21 -23.99 -3.38 6.38
CA GLU A 21 -24.83 -3.48 5.18
C GLU A 21 -25.64 -2.21 4.93
N LYS A 22 -26.11 -1.56 5.99
CA LYS A 22 -26.95 -0.35 5.89
C LYS A 22 -26.13 0.93 5.73
N ASN A 23 -24.98 1.04 6.38
CA ASN A 23 -24.24 2.30 6.55
C ASN A 23 -22.83 2.28 5.96
N GLY A 24 -22.43 1.17 5.34
CA GLY A 24 -21.10 0.99 4.76
C GLY A 24 -20.02 0.56 5.77
N ILE A 25 -18.85 0.20 5.25
CA ILE A 25 -17.71 -0.28 6.05
C ILE A 25 -17.04 0.84 6.86
N ALA A 26 -17.30 2.11 6.55
CA ALA A 26 -16.74 3.25 7.29
C ALA A 26 -17.19 3.27 8.78
N ARG A 27 -18.21 2.49 9.14
CA ARG A 27 -18.64 2.31 10.54
C ARG A 27 -17.75 1.35 11.33
N LEU A 28 -16.92 0.55 10.64
CA LEU A 28 -15.96 -0.31 11.31
C LEU A 28 -14.77 0.50 11.83
N PRO A 29 -14.16 0.11 12.95
CA PRO A 29 -12.99 0.79 13.49
C PRO A 29 -11.75 0.47 12.66
N PHE A 30 -11.53 1.22 11.58
CA PHE A 30 -10.33 1.13 10.76
C PHE A 30 -9.22 2.01 11.32
N GLY A 31 -8.25 1.40 11.99
CA GLY A 31 -7.00 2.07 12.31
C GLY A 31 -6.04 2.15 11.11
N GLU A 32 -4.93 2.78 11.31
CA GLU A 32 -3.91 2.97 10.27
C GLU A 32 -3.36 1.65 9.72
N LYS A 33 -3.20 0.63 10.58
CA LYS A 33 -2.77 -0.71 10.19
C LYS A 33 -3.75 -1.36 9.21
N THR A 34 -5.05 -1.26 9.49
CA THR A 34 -6.11 -1.83 8.64
C THR A 34 -6.19 -1.10 7.29
N LYS A 35 -6.11 0.22 7.30
CA LYS A 35 -6.10 1.04 6.07
C LYS A 35 -4.89 0.70 5.19
N ALA A 36 -3.69 0.65 5.78
CA ALA A 36 -2.47 0.30 5.07
C ALA A 36 -2.54 -1.12 4.48
N PHE A 37 -3.08 -2.08 5.22
CA PHE A 37 -3.29 -3.44 4.72
C PHE A 37 -4.28 -3.47 3.54
N LEU A 38 -5.42 -2.78 3.64
CA LEU A 38 -6.40 -2.71 2.55
C LEU A 38 -5.82 -2.08 1.28
N ALA A 39 -5.01 -1.04 1.41
CA ALA A 39 -4.35 -0.42 0.26
C ALA A 39 -3.40 -1.42 -0.44
N ARG A 40 -2.64 -2.21 0.34
CA ARG A 40 -1.76 -3.28 -0.18
C ARG A 40 -2.56 -4.41 -0.82
N ALA A 41 -3.65 -4.84 -0.21
CA ALA A 41 -4.53 -5.88 -0.75
C ALA A 41 -5.15 -5.45 -2.09
N ARG A 42 -5.61 -4.20 -2.20
CA ARG A 42 -6.13 -3.62 -3.44
C ARG A 42 -5.05 -3.57 -4.54
N PHE A 43 -3.85 -3.13 -4.18
CA PHE A 43 -2.70 -3.14 -5.10
C PHE A 43 -2.39 -4.56 -5.58
N TYR A 44 -2.33 -5.53 -4.66
CA TYR A 44 -2.10 -6.94 -4.99
C TYR A 44 -3.14 -7.49 -5.97
N GLU A 45 -4.42 -7.28 -5.69
CA GLU A 45 -5.50 -7.77 -6.56
C GLU A 45 -5.46 -7.15 -7.95
N THR A 46 -5.22 -5.85 -8.04
CA THR A 46 -5.14 -5.13 -9.32
C THR A 46 -4.04 -5.70 -10.19
N HIS A 47 -2.84 -5.93 -9.61
CA HIS A 47 -1.67 -6.36 -10.39
C HIS A 47 -1.62 -7.88 -10.61
N THR A 48 -2.21 -8.69 -9.74
CA THR A 48 -2.33 -10.15 -9.98
C THR A 48 -3.28 -10.46 -11.13
N ARG A 49 -4.32 -9.66 -11.32
CA ARG A 49 -5.25 -9.84 -12.46
C ARG A 49 -4.61 -9.47 -13.80
N ALA A 50 -3.77 -8.45 -13.81
CA ALA A 50 -3.05 -8.04 -15.02
C ALA A 50 -2.02 -9.09 -15.49
N PHE A 51 -1.49 -9.93 -14.59
CA PHE A 51 -0.49 -10.96 -14.89
C PHE A 51 -1.06 -12.35 -15.22
N ARG A 52 -2.37 -12.52 -15.32
CA ARG A 52 -2.94 -13.72 -15.94
C ARG A 52 -2.88 -13.62 -17.47
N THR A 53 -1.67 -13.55 -18.01
CA THR A 53 -1.43 -13.87 -19.41
C THR A 53 -1.57 -15.39 -19.57
N VAL A 54 -2.35 -15.80 -20.55
CA VAL A 54 -2.47 -17.20 -20.95
C VAL A 54 -1.09 -17.67 -21.43
N ASP A 55 -0.70 -18.88 -21.05
CA ASP A 55 0.64 -19.50 -21.22
C ASP A 55 0.98 -19.84 -22.70
N ASP A 56 0.26 -19.29 -23.68
CA ASP A 56 0.42 -19.59 -25.11
C ASP A 56 1.00 -18.43 -25.96
N GLY A 57 1.47 -17.36 -25.31
CA GLY A 57 2.14 -16.26 -26.01
C GLY A 57 1.23 -15.37 -26.88
N SER A 58 -0.09 -15.60 -26.89
CA SER A 58 -1.04 -14.71 -27.56
C SER A 58 -1.54 -13.65 -26.58
N ALA A 59 -1.43 -12.38 -26.93
CA ALA A 59 -2.01 -11.27 -26.21
C ALA A 59 -3.55 -11.33 -26.37
N VAL A 60 -4.20 -12.15 -25.57
CA VAL A 60 -5.66 -12.11 -25.46
C VAL A 60 -6.01 -10.94 -24.57
N SER A 61 -6.56 -9.90 -25.19
CA SER A 61 -7.33 -8.88 -24.52
C SER A 61 -8.49 -9.61 -23.81
N VAL A 62 -8.28 -9.94 -22.52
CA VAL A 62 -9.35 -10.51 -21.71
C VAL A 62 -10.37 -9.39 -21.50
N VAL A 63 -11.35 -9.32 -22.38
CA VAL A 63 -12.66 -8.76 -22.05
C VAL A 63 -13.23 -9.70 -20.97
N GLY A 64 -12.61 -9.65 -19.78
CA GLY A 64 -12.99 -10.47 -18.65
C GLY A 64 -14.21 -9.87 -18.01
N THR A 65 -15.19 -10.69 -17.74
CA THR A 65 -16.25 -10.47 -16.76
C THR A 65 -15.67 -9.65 -15.62
N TYR A 66 -16.19 -8.45 -15.40
CA TYR A 66 -15.80 -7.55 -14.29
C TYR A 66 -16.11 -8.22 -12.96
N THR A 67 -15.25 -9.12 -12.53
CA THR A 67 -15.35 -9.68 -11.19
C THR A 67 -14.95 -8.55 -10.23
N ILE A 68 -15.90 -8.09 -9.43
CA ILE A 68 -15.67 -7.07 -8.40
C ILE A 68 -14.47 -7.50 -7.56
N ALA A 69 -13.53 -6.58 -7.31
CA ALA A 69 -12.36 -6.87 -6.52
C ALA A 69 -12.79 -7.31 -5.11
N LYS A 70 -12.17 -8.37 -4.59
CA LYS A 70 -12.50 -8.92 -3.27
C LYS A 70 -12.32 -7.87 -2.17
N SER A 71 -11.32 -6.99 -2.32
CA SER A 71 -11.01 -5.87 -1.43
C SER A 71 -11.79 -4.58 -1.71
N SER A 72 -12.68 -4.57 -2.73
CA SER A 72 -13.53 -3.40 -2.99
C SER A 72 -14.51 -3.18 -1.85
N GLU A 73 -14.88 -1.93 -1.60
CA GLU A 73 -15.85 -1.58 -0.56
C GLU A 73 -17.19 -2.26 -0.80
N GLU A 74 -17.68 -2.26 -2.03
CA GLU A 74 -18.92 -2.93 -2.42
C GLU A 74 -18.90 -4.42 -2.07
N ASN A 75 -17.81 -5.13 -2.44
CA ASN A 75 -17.71 -6.56 -2.14
C ASN A 75 -17.59 -6.82 -0.63
N LEU A 76 -16.80 -6.02 0.09
CA LEU A 76 -16.66 -6.16 1.54
C LEU A 76 -17.99 -5.96 2.28
N ILE A 77 -18.82 -5.01 1.83
CA ILE A 77 -20.17 -4.83 2.37
C ILE A 77 -21.04 -6.05 2.06
N LYS A 78 -21.06 -6.46 0.79
CA LYS A 78 -21.90 -7.58 0.32
C LYS A 78 -21.59 -8.91 1.03
N THR A 79 -20.31 -9.13 1.37
CA THR A 79 -19.83 -10.38 1.97
C THR A 79 -19.51 -10.24 3.46
N VAL A 80 -19.94 -9.17 4.13
CA VAL A 80 -19.60 -8.90 5.53
C VAL A 80 -19.95 -10.04 6.47
N ARG A 81 -21.03 -10.76 6.19
CA ARG A 81 -21.47 -11.93 6.97
C ARG A 81 -20.59 -13.15 6.82
N GLU A 82 -19.73 -13.19 5.80
CA GLU A 82 -18.79 -14.29 5.55
C GLU A 82 -17.48 -14.10 6.30
N TRP A 83 -16.99 -12.85 6.38
CA TRP A 83 -15.63 -12.59 6.85
C TRP A 83 -15.55 -12.01 8.25
N LEU A 84 -16.55 -11.25 8.71
CA LEU A 84 -16.44 -10.53 9.98
C LEU A 84 -16.87 -11.36 11.20
N PRO A 85 -17.99 -12.12 11.20
CA PRO A 85 -18.51 -12.79 12.39
C PRO A 85 -17.54 -13.72 13.12
N PRO A 86 -16.69 -14.52 12.43
CA PRO A 86 -15.77 -15.45 13.12
C PRO A 86 -14.75 -14.75 14.03
N PHE A 87 -14.54 -13.44 13.84
CA PHE A 87 -13.55 -12.65 14.60
C PHE A 87 -14.20 -11.75 15.66
N LEU A 88 -15.53 -11.76 15.75
CA LEU A 88 -16.27 -10.99 16.75
C LEU A 88 -16.49 -11.85 18.01
N THR A 89 -15.90 -11.43 19.11
CA THR A 89 -16.08 -12.06 20.41
C THR A 89 -16.55 -11.04 21.44
N GLY A 90 -17.54 -11.40 22.24
CA GLY A 90 -18.16 -10.50 23.21
C GLY A 90 -19.06 -9.44 22.56
N THR A 91 -19.18 -8.29 23.20
CA THR A 91 -20.13 -7.22 22.84
C THR A 91 -19.43 -5.92 22.37
N THR A 92 -18.14 -5.98 22.09
CA THR A 92 -17.35 -4.81 21.70
C THR A 92 -16.63 -5.04 20.40
N LEU A 93 -16.87 -4.17 19.42
CA LEU A 93 -16.18 -4.19 18.14
C LEU A 93 -14.78 -3.56 18.29
N ARG A 94 -13.73 -4.38 18.16
CA ARG A 94 -12.34 -3.96 18.31
C ARG A 94 -11.66 -3.85 16.94
N GLU A 95 -10.76 -2.87 16.82
CA GLU A 95 -9.96 -2.65 15.59
C GLU A 95 -9.19 -3.91 15.17
N ASN A 96 -8.55 -4.60 16.10
CA ASN A 96 -7.78 -5.81 15.81
C ASN A 96 -8.67 -6.92 15.23
N ALA A 97 -9.90 -7.09 15.72
CA ALA A 97 -10.83 -8.08 15.17
C ALA A 97 -11.17 -7.80 13.72
N VAL A 98 -11.36 -6.53 13.36
CA VAL A 98 -11.60 -6.10 11.98
C VAL A 98 -10.37 -6.33 11.12
N TYR A 99 -9.18 -6.00 11.62
CA TYR A 99 -7.92 -6.26 10.92
C TYR A 99 -7.72 -7.75 10.65
N ASP A 100 -7.85 -8.59 11.67
CA ASP A 100 -7.62 -10.03 11.59
C ASP A 100 -8.63 -10.69 10.63
N ALA A 101 -9.89 -10.25 10.67
CA ALA A 101 -10.93 -10.70 9.77
C ALA A 101 -10.60 -10.37 8.30
N LEU A 102 -10.21 -9.14 8.02
CA LEU A 102 -9.81 -8.71 6.67
C LEU A 102 -8.51 -9.39 6.22
N TYR A 103 -7.55 -9.55 7.11
CA TYR A 103 -6.30 -10.24 6.82
C TYR A 103 -6.55 -11.70 6.40
N TYR A 104 -7.39 -12.41 7.13
CA TYR A 104 -7.78 -13.78 6.77
C TYR A 104 -8.57 -13.83 5.47
N TYR A 105 -9.59 -12.98 5.35
CA TYR A 105 -10.48 -12.97 4.17
C TYR A 105 -9.75 -12.63 2.86
N LEU A 106 -8.79 -11.70 2.88
CA LEU A 106 -8.07 -11.23 1.71
C LEU A 106 -6.73 -11.97 1.46
N ASP A 107 -6.50 -13.11 2.14
CA ASP A 107 -5.26 -13.89 2.03
C ASP A 107 -4.02 -13.02 2.33
N GLY A 108 -4.00 -12.44 3.52
CA GLY A 108 -2.97 -11.52 3.96
C GLY A 108 -1.54 -12.05 3.85
N ALA A 109 -1.35 -13.37 4.00
CA ALA A 109 -0.04 -13.99 3.82
C ALA A 109 0.48 -13.83 2.37
N LYS A 110 -0.39 -13.94 1.37
CA LYS A 110 0.00 -13.66 -0.03
C LYS A 110 0.24 -12.18 -0.26
N VAL A 111 -0.56 -11.31 0.33
CA VAL A 111 -0.35 -9.86 0.28
C VAL A 111 1.02 -9.52 0.87
N ASP A 112 1.35 -10.02 2.07
CA ASP A 112 2.63 -9.74 2.73
C ASP A 112 3.83 -10.24 1.93
N LYS A 113 3.71 -11.40 1.30
CA LYS A 113 4.77 -11.98 0.46
C LYS A 113 5.07 -11.14 -0.79
N ASN A 114 4.03 -10.60 -1.46
CA ASN A 114 4.16 -9.98 -2.77
C ASN A 114 4.18 -8.45 -2.72
N VAL A 115 3.60 -7.86 -1.67
CA VAL A 115 3.43 -6.41 -1.51
C VAL A 115 4.02 -5.98 -0.16
N PRO A 116 5.35 -5.83 -0.06
CA PRO A 116 6.04 -5.56 1.19
C PRO A 116 5.68 -4.18 1.75
N GLN A 117 5.76 -4.06 3.08
CA GLN A 117 5.60 -2.75 3.77
C GLN A 117 6.90 -1.95 3.79
N THR A 118 8.03 -2.63 3.62
CA THR A 118 9.35 -2.01 3.62
C THR A 118 10.22 -2.59 2.53
N ILE A 119 11.14 -1.79 2.01
CA ILE A 119 12.19 -2.24 1.10
C ILE A 119 13.54 -1.73 1.56
N VAL A 120 14.60 -2.39 1.10
CA VAL A 120 15.98 -1.94 1.25
C VAL A 120 16.42 -1.37 -0.10
N LEU A 121 16.85 -0.11 -0.10
CA LEU A 121 17.41 0.54 -1.30
C LEU A 121 18.84 0.05 -1.57
N ALA A 122 19.36 0.33 -2.77
CA ALA A 122 20.71 -0.07 -3.19
C ALA A 122 21.82 0.41 -2.25
N ASN A 123 21.63 1.54 -1.57
CA ASN A 123 22.55 2.08 -0.55
C ASN A 123 22.33 1.49 0.86
N GLY A 124 21.61 0.39 1.00
CA GLY A 124 21.34 -0.28 2.28
C GLY A 124 20.26 0.37 3.15
N LYS A 125 19.63 1.46 2.67
CA LYS A 125 18.62 2.17 3.46
C LYS A 125 17.29 1.45 3.48
N PHE A 126 16.74 1.21 4.69
CA PHE A 126 15.37 0.74 4.89
C PHE A 126 14.38 1.88 4.66
N CYS A 127 13.40 1.63 3.82
CA CYS A 127 12.34 2.59 3.51
C CYS A 127 10.97 1.94 3.66
N THR A 128 10.03 2.68 4.26
CA THR A 128 8.62 2.27 4.32
C THR A 128 7.95 2.61 3.00
N LEU A 129 7.22 1.64 2.46
CA LEU A 129 6.36 1.80 1.29
C LEU A 129 4.96 2.19 1.73
N LEU A 130 4.47 3.27 1.16
CA LEU A 130 3.07 3.68 1.21
C LEU A 130 2.38 3.23 -0.08
N TYR A 131 1.15 2.80 0.03
CA TYR A 131 0.33 2.40 -1.12
C TYR A 131 -0.82 3.39 -1.24
N ASP A 132 -0.49 4.59 -1.68
CA ASP A 132 -1.45 5.67 -1.82
C ASP A 132 -2.14 5.62 -3.18
N THR A 133 -3.38 6.09 -3.21
CA THR A 133 -4.06 6.38 -4.46
C THR A 133 -3.43 7.61 -5.08
N ALA A 134 -2.78 7.46 -6.23
CA ALA A 134 -2.29 8.59 -7.02
C ALA A 134 -3.47 9.47 -7.51
N ALA A 135 -3.17 10.67 -8.00
CA ALA A 135 -4.18 11.61 -8.50
C ALA A 135 -5.11 11.01 -9.59
N GLU A 136 -4.66 9.95 -10.26
CA GLU A 136 -5.38 9.22 -11.30
C GLU A 136 -6.23 8.05 -10.76
N GLY A 137 -6.38 7.91 -9.45
CA GLY A 137 -7.11 6.81 -8.82
C GLY A 137 -6.36 5.47 -8.80
N ILE A 138 -5.11 5.43 -9.27
CA ILE A 138 -4.27 4.22 -9.33
C ILE A 138 -3.45 4.13 -8.04
N ILE A 139 -3.53 2.98 -7.36
CA ILE A 139 -2.68 2.72 -6.19
C ILE A 139 -1.26 2.39 -6.68
N ARG A 140 -0.25 3.10 -6.14
CA ARG A 140 1.16 2.88 -6.46
C ARG A 140 2.02 2.77 -5.20
N PRO A 141 3.07 1.90 -5.20
CA PRO A 141 4.06 1.89 -4.14
C PRO A 141 4.82 3.22 -4.15
N THR A 142 4.82 3.93 -3.03
CA THR A 142 5.36 5.29 -2.91
C THR A 142 6.31 5.39 -1.74
N ILE A 143 7.41 6.11 -1.90
CA ILE A 143 8.35 6.47 -0.83
C ILE A 143 8.43 7.99 -0.75
N GLU A 144 8.20 8.55 0.44
CA GLU A 144 8.49 9.95 0.73
C GLU A 144 9.80 10.05 1.50
N ILE A 145 10.80 10.72 0.93
CA ILE A 145 12.17 10.69 1.46
C ILE A 145 12.96 11.94 1.14
N ILE A 146 13.82 12.36 2.07
CA ILE A 146 14.81 13.42 1.81
C ILE A 146 15.79 12.92 0.77
N VAL A 147 16.03 13.73 -0.28
CA VAL A 147 16.82 13.35 -1.47
C VAL A 147 18.22 12.81 -1.14
N GLN A 148 18.88 13.34 -0.13
CA GLN A 148 20.21 12.87 0.29
C GLN A 148 20.22 11.42 0.80
N LYS A 149 19.09 10.92 1.26
CA LYS A 149 18.97 9.55 1.76
C LYS A 149 18.86 8.49 0.67
N ILE A 150 18.80 8.93 -0.59
CA ILE A 150 18.81 8.05 -1.77
C ILE A 150 20.06 8.24 -2.63
N PHE A 151 21.07 8.97 -2.13
CA PHE A 151 22.37 9.06 -2.81
C PHE A 151 22.95 7.65 -2.95
N GLY A 152 23.55 7.36 -4.11
CA GLY A 152 24.00 6.03 -4.48
C GLY A 152 22.90 5.09 -5.01
N CYS A 153 21.64 5.53 -5.08
CA CYS A 153 20.56 4.74 -5.67
C CYS A 153 20.29 5.23 -7.09
N PHE A 154 20.62 4.42 -8.09
CA PHE A 154 20.43 4.75 -9.52
C PHE A 154 19.29 3.98 -10.14
N GLU A 155 19.01 2.81 -9.61
CA GLU A 155 17.91 1.97 -10.09
C GLU A 155 16.65 2.20 -9.27
N THR A 156 15.52 2.32 -9.98
CA THR A 156 14.20 2.42 -9.34
C THR A 156 13.72 1.02 -8.97
N PRO A 157 13.51 0.72 -7.67
CA PRO A 157 12.97 -0.56 -7.26
C PRO A 157 11.53 -0.74 -7.75
N ARG A 158 11.11 -2.00 -7.88
CA ARG A 158 9.78 -2.36 -8.36
C ARG A 158 9.07 -3.30 -7.38
N VAL A 159 7.76 -3.13 -7.26
CA VAL A 159 6.88 -4.05 -6.55
C VAL A 159 5.88 -4.62 -7.54
N MET A 160 5.85 -5.94 -7.69
CA MET A 160 5.02 -6.62 -8.70
C MET A 160 5.13 -6.00 -10.11
N GLY A 161 6.36 -5.63 -10.51
CA GLY A 161 6.63 -5.00 -11.81
C GLY A 161 6.35 -3.49 -11.88
N VAL A 162 5.67 -2.91 -10.89
CA VAL A 162 5.36 -1.47 -10.83
C VAL A 162 6.54 -0.71 -10.21
N PRO A 163 7.08 0.33 -10.88
CA PRO A 163 8.14 1.13 -10.30
C PRO A 163 7.64 1.92 -9.09
N VAL A 164 8.49 1.98 -8.06
CA VAL A 164 8.22 2.76 -6.86
C VAL A 164 8.26 4.26 -7.20
N LEU A 165 7.25 4.99 -6.77
CA LEU A 165 7.17 6.44 -6.91
C LEU A 165 7.91 7.11 -5.76
N PHE A 166 8.91 7.91 -6.07
CA PHE A 166 9.65 8.70 -5.10
C PHE A 166 9.10 10.11 -5.00
N LYS A 167 8.62 10.50 -3.83
CA LYS A 167 8.33 11.88 -3.45
C LYS A 167 9.58 12.43 -2.77
N LEU A 168 10.45 13.09 -3.54
CA LEU A 168 11.74 13.59 -3.06
C LEU A 168 11.57 14.93 -2.35
N LEU A 169 12.18 15.03 -1.17
CA LEU A 169 12.09 16.19 -0.30
C LEU A 169 13.45 16.83 -0.08
N SER A 170 13.45 18.15 0.14
CA SER A 170 14.60 18.91 0.65
C SER A 170 14.92 18.54 2.11
N PRO A 171 16.06 18.98 2.68
CA PRO A 171 16.36 18.83 4.10
C PRO A 171 15.31 19.40 5.03
N ALA A 172 14.59 20.44 4.62
CA ALA A 172 13.48 21.03 5.36
C ALA A 172 12.13 20.36 5.04
N ARG A 173 12.14 19.16 4.45
CA ARG A 173 10.96 18.37 4.07
C ARG A 173 10.00 19.09 3.11
N ARG A 174 10.50 19.99 2.27
CA ARG A 174 9.71 20.60 1.21
C ARG A 174 9.81 19.75 -0.05
N PRO A 175 8.70 19.58 -0.81
CA PRO A 175 8.73 18.86 -2.08
C PRO A 175 9.78 19.42 -3.04
N LEU A 176 10.57 18.53 -3.65
CA LEU A 176 11.54 18.86 -4.70
C LEU A 176 11.12 18.28 -6.04
N GLN A 177 10.83 16.98 -6.06
CA GLN A 177 10.52 16.24 -7.29
C GLN A 177 9.71 15.00 -6.96
N ILE A 178 8.86 14.61 -7.89
CA ILE A 178 8.19 13.30 -7.91
C ILE A 178 8.71 12.56 -9.13
N THR A 179 9.22 11.34 -8.92
CA THR A 179 9.77 10.52 -10.02
C THR A 179 9.60 9.03 -9.72
N ASP A 180 9.42 8.24 -10.77
CA ASP A 180 9.51 6.78 -10.77
C ASP A 180 10.68 6.29 -11.65
N ASP A 181 11.57 7.21 -12.03
CA ASP A 181 12.81 6.97 -12.77
C ASP A 181 13.96 7.70 -12.05
N LEU A 182 14.69 7.01 -11.20
CA LEU A 182 15.84 7.58 -10.49
C LEU A 182 17.00 7.89 -11.43
N ALA A 183 17.26 7.05 -12.44
CA ALA A 183 18.34 7.29 -13.40
C ALA A 183 18.10 8.57 -14.22
N GLY A 184 16.89 8.72 -14.73
CA GLY A 184 16.47 9.94 -15.43
C GLY A 184 16.46 11.17 -14.53
N PHE A 185 16.09 11.02 -13.25
CA PHE A 185 16.15 12.11 -12.27
C PHE A 185 17.60 12.61 -12.08
N TRP A 186 18.58 11.72 -11.87
CA TRP A 186 19.97 12.11 -11.64
C TRP A 186 20.61 12.76 -12.85
N SER A 187 20.29 12.31 -14.05
CA SER A 187 20.84 12.88 -15.30
C SER A 187 20.10 14.14 -15.76
N GLY A 188 18.80 14.25 -15.46
CA GLY A 188 17.93 15.32 -15.94
C GLY A 188 17.72 16.46 -14.93
N ALA A 189 16.83 16.28 -13.97
CA ALA A 189 16.41 17.37 -13.06
C ALA A 189 17.42 17.67 -11.95
N TRP A 190 18.22 16.70 -11.53
CA TRP A 190 19.13 16.86 -10.39
C TRP A 190 20.14 17.99 -10.50
N PRO A 191 20.84 18.24 -11.64
CA PRO A 191 21.83 19.30 -11.75
C PRO A 191 21.28 20.68 -11.34
N GLU A 192 20.09 21.05 -11.80
CA GLU A 192 19.46 22.32 -11.47
C GLU A 192 18.97 22.36 -10.01
N ILE A 193 18.34 21.29 -9.53
CA ILE A 193 17.93 21.15 -8.12
C ILE A 193 19.16 21.26 -7.21
N CYS A 194 20.26 20.57 -7.56
CA CYS A 194 21.48 20.59 -6.79
C CYS A 194 22.07 22.00 -6.68
N LYS A 195 22.11 22.76 -7.78
CA LYS A 195 22.57 24.15 -7.81
C LYS A 195 21.77 25.05 -6.87
N GLU A 196 20.43 24.94 -6.93
CA GLU A 196 19.54 25.68 -6.02
C GLU A 196 19.74 25.28 -4.57
N MET A 197 19.80 23.97 -4.31
CA MET A 197 19.91 23.45 -2.94
C MET A 197 21.26 23.75 -2.30
N LYS A 198 22.38 23.76 -3.05
CA LYS A 198 23.70 24.20 -2.56
C LYS A 198 23.65 25.65 -2.05
N GLY A 199 22.96 26.54 -2.76
CA GLY A 199 22.77 27.92 -2.32
C GLY A 199 21.93 28.03 -1.05
N ARG A 200 20.86 27.24 -0.95
CA ARG A 200 19.90 27.30 0.16
C ARG A 200 20.36 26.54 1.41
N TYR A 201 21.09 25.43 1.22
CA TYR A 201 21.56 24.55 2.28
C TYR A 201 23.07 24.23 2.14
N PRO A 202 23.96 25.22 2.29
CA PRO A 202 25.40 25.06 2.01
C PRO A 202 26.13 24.10 2.95
N LYS A 203 25.55 23.79 4.11
CA LYS A 203 26.14 22.86 5.09
C LYS A 203 25.88 21.38 4.79
N HIS A 204 25.02 21.08 3.80
CA HIS A 204 24.67 19.71 3.44
C HIS A 204 25.56 19.19 2.31
N ASN A 205 25.82 17.86 2.32
CA ASN A 205 26.44 17.19 1.19
C ASN A 205 25.43 17.10 0.03
N TRP A 206 25.90 17.49 -1.18
CA TRP A 206 25.11 17.46 -2.41
C TRP A 206 25.78 16.63 -3.51
N ASP A 207 26.82 15.85 -3.17
CA ASP A 207 27.43 14.88 -4.07
C ASP A 207 26.71 13.54 -3.99
N TYR A 208 25.80 13.31 -4.91
CA TYR A 208 24.97 12.09 -4.96
C TYR A 208 25.78 10.83 -5.34
N ARG A 209 27.01 11.00 -5.84
CA ARG A 209 27.94 9.92 -6.16
C ARG A 209 28.82 9.53 -4.98
N ALA A 210 28.82 10.29 -3.91
CA ALA A 210 29.69 10.05 -2.76
C ALA A 210 29.41 8.70 -2.06
N ALA A 211 28.19 8.16 -2.18
CA ALA A 211 27.83 6.86 -1.65
C ALA A 211 28.46 5.66 -2.41
N GLU A 212 29.06 5.89 -3.58
CA GLU A 212 29.77 4.84 -4.34
C GLU A 212 31.25 4.68 -3.87
N ARG A 213 31.71 5.47 -2.88
CA ARG A 213 33.12 5.55 -2.50
C ARG A 213 33.44 4.94 -1.13
N GLU A 214 32.43 4.37 -0.46
CA GLU A 214 32.59 3.56 0.76
C GLU A 214 32.35 2.07 0.45
#